data_e35af33d27fabf2040243ad5e1e2c1da
#
_entry.id   e35af33d27fabf2040243ad5e1e2c1da
#
_cell.length_a   1.000
_cell.length_b   1.000
_cell.length_c   1.000
_cell.angle_alpha   90.00
_cell.angle_beta   90.00
_cell.angle_gamma   90.00
#
_symmetry.space_group_name_H-M   'P 1'
#
loop_
_entity.id
_entity.type
_entity.pdbx_description
1 polymer ?
#
loop_
_entity_poly.entity_id
_entity_poly.type
_entity_poly.pdbx_seq_one_letter_code
_entity_poly.pdbx_strand_id
1 'polypeptide(L)'
;NYNDNVMVMSYLYGQICHFALDSTIHPFTIYMSGRYDEKDKNTYKYNGMHEKMEYYTDIYLIYQRENIMPKKYKVYNEIFKFDEFNDELKDTIDKVVKEVYSYDNVSTIYYKCLKDMKKFYHIFNYDRFGVKKSVYSIMDAVCGDKVVKKKELSFDVNPNSHLEYLNLDNNIWKHPCTGEEFNYSFFELYNIALVKAVKIINEI
;
A
#
# COMPACT_ATOMS: atom_id res chain seq x y z
N ASN A 1 -29.71 11.76 -0.43
CA ASN A 1 -28.61 12.54 -0.97
C ASN A 1 -27.32 12.12 -0.25
N TYR A 2 -26.42 11.38 -0.93
CA TYR A 2 -25.19 10.85 -0.30
C TYR A 2 -24.25 11.94 0.25
N ASN A 3 -24.38 13.20 -0.22
CA ASN A 3 -23.57 14.32 0.24
C ASN A 3 -23.79 14.68 1.72
N ASP A 4 -24.88 14.24 2.32
CA ASP A 4 -25.18 14.51 3.73
C ASP A 4 -24.59 13.45 4.67
N ASN A 5 -24.08 12.32 4.11
CA ASN A 5 -23.50 11.24 4.90
C ASN A 5 -21.97 11.30 4.91
N VAL A 6 -21.42 11.84 5.98
CA VAL A 6 -19.98 12.04 6.15
C VAL A 6 -19.19 10.72 6.03
N MET A 7 -19.74 9.60 6.51
CA MET A 7 -19.02 8.32 6.46
C MET A 7 -18.94 7.75 5.04
N VAL A 8 -20.03 7.81 4.30
CA VAL A 8 -20.07 7.38 2.88
C VAL A 8 -19.15 8.26 2.04
N MET A 9 -19.20 9.58 2.23
CA MET A 9 -18.34 10.50 1.49
C MET A 9 -16.86 10.33 1.84
N SER A 10 -16.53 10.12 3.12
CA SER A 10 -15.15 9.85 3.54
C SER A 10 -14.62 8.56 2.93
N TYR A 11 -15.45 7.51 2.88
CA TYR A 11 -15.10 6.26 2.22
C TYR A 11 -14.88 6.46 0.72
N LEU A 12 -15.78 7.16 0.04
CA LEU A 12 -15.67 7.46 -1.40
C LEU A 12 -14.39 8.25 -1.70
N TYR A 13 -14.09 9.29 -0.93
CA TYR A 13 -12.86 10.07 -1.11
C TYR A 13 -11.61 9.22 -0.88
N GLY A 14 -11.64 8.31 0.10
CA GLY A 14 -10.57 7.36 0.32
C GLY A 14 -10.35 6.45 -0.90
N GLN A 15 -11.41 5.93 -1.51
CA GLN A 15 -11.33 5.11 -2.74
C GLN A 15 -10.78 5.91 -3.93
N ILE A 16 -11.20 7.17 -4.09
CA ILE A 16 -10.69 8.05 -5.15
C ILE A 16 -9.20 8.34 -4.96
N CYS A 17 -8.78 8.64 -3.73
CA CYS A 17 -7.37 8.87 -3.42
C CYS A 17 -6.53 7.62 -3.70
N HIS A 18 -7.00 6.43 -3.29
CA HIS A 18 -6.34 5.17 -3.59
C HIS A 18 -6.23 4.94 -5.10
N PHE A 19 -7.33 5.05 -5.83
CA PHE A 19 -7.35 4.89 -7.28
C PHE A 19 -6.39 5.86 -7.99
N ALA A 20 -6.40 7.13 -7.59
CA ALA A 20 -5.54 8.15 -8.19
C ALA A 20 -4.06 7.84 -7.94
N LEU A 21 -3.71 7.43 -6.72
CA LEU A 21 -2.35 7.06 -6.34
C LEU A 21 -1.90 5.80 -7.10
N ASP A 22 -2.67 4.74 -7.00
CA ASP A 22 -2.37 3.44 -7.59
C ASP A 22 -2.19 3.53 -9.11
N SER A 23 -3.16 4.11 -9.81
CA SER A 23 -3.11 4.28 -11.27
C SER A 23 -1.99 5.20 -11.77
N THR A 24 -1.39 6.02 -10.90
CA THR A 24 -0.29 6.91 -11.26
C THR A 24 1.07 6.31 -10.92
N ILE A 25 1.21 5.65 -9.78
CA ILE A 25 2.50 5.16 -9.28
C ILE A 25 2.77 3.71 -9.71
N HIS A 26 1.76 2.88 -9.88
CA HIS A 26 1.94 1.45 -10.18
C HIS A 26 2.78 1.16 -11.43
N PRO A 27 2.65 1.90 -12.55
CA PRO A 27 3.54 1.72 -13.70
C PRO A 27 5.03 1.91 -13.36
N PHE A 28 5.32 2.91 -12.54
CA PHE A 28 6.67 3.16 -12.03
C PHE A 28 7.14 2.03 -11.10
N THR A 29 6.30 1.60 -10.16
CA THR A 29 6.60 0.50 -9.24
C THR A 29 6.91 -0.79 -10.01
N ILE A 30 6.11 -1.14 -11.02
CA ILE A 30 6.35 -2.32 -11.87
C ILE A 30 7.66 -2.20 -12.66
N TYR A 31 7.99 -1.01 -13.18
CA TYR A 31 9.26 -0.80 -13.86
C TYR A 31 10.46 -1.00 -12.94
N MET A 32 10.41 -0.39 -11.75
CA MET A 32 11.51 -0.44 -10.77
C MET A 32 11.70 -1.80 -10.12
N SER A 33 10.62 -2.49 -9.82
CA SER A 33 10.65 -3.81 -9.17
C SER A 33 10.85 -4.97 -10.15
N GLY A 34 10.60 -4.74 -11.43
CA GLY A 34 10.48 -5.79 -12.44
C GLY A 34 9.16 -6.56 -12.34
N ARG A 35 8.82 -7.26 -13.41
CA ARG A 35 7.60 -8.07 -13.48
C ARG A 35 7.89 -9.53 -13.18
N TYR A 36 7.32 -10.06 -12.12
CA TYR A 36 7.35 -11.48 -11.81
C TYR A 36 6.25 -12.22 -12.57
N ASP A 37 6.60 -13.35 -13.17
CA ASP A 37 5.66 -14.31 -13.77
C ASP A 37 6.07 -15.72 -13.34
N GLU A 38 5.18 -16.41 -12.62
CA GLU A 38 5.43 -17.78 -12.13
C GLU A 38 5.68 -18.80 -13.25
N LYS A 39 5.25 -18.48 -14.50
CA LYS A 39 5.44 -19.34 -15.68
C LYS A 39 6.77 -19.10 -16.38
N ASP A 40 7.45 -17.97 -16.11
CA ASP A 40 8.74 -17.63 -16.70
C ASP A 40 9.85 -17.60 -15.66
N LYS A 41 10.70 -18.63 -15.64
CA LYS A 41 11.82 -18.77 -14.70
C LYS A 41 12.82 -17.59 -14.76
N ASN A 42 12.92 -16.89 -15.89
CA ASN A 42 13.81 -15.73 -16.00
C ASN A 42 13.36 -14.56 -15.14
N THR A 43 12.09 -14.54 -14.73
CA THR A 43 11.48 -13.49 -13.91
C THR A 43 11.54 -13.81 -12.41
N TYR A 44 11.97 -15.01 -12.00
CA TYR A 44 11.97 -15.43 -10.58
C TYR A 44 12.81 -14.52 -9.67
N LYS A 45 13.80 -13.83 -10.22
CA LYS A 45 14.60 -12.83 -9.52
C LYS A 45 13.77 -11.62 -9.05
N TYR A 46 12.59 -11.39 -9.64
CA TYR A 46 11.68 -10.30 -9.31
C TYR A 46 10.61 -10.69 -8.28
N ASN A 47 10.59 -11.96 -7.85
CA ASN A 47 9.63 -12.42 -6.85
C ASN A 47 9.80 -11.66 -5.53
N GLY A 48 8.72 -11.04 -5.06
CA GLY A 48 8.69 -10.22 -3.84
C GLY A 48 9.38 -8.85 -3.96
N MET A 49 9.84 -8.45 -5.16
CA MET A 49 10.50 -7.15 -5.35
C MET A 49 9.51 -5.99 -5.33
N HIS A 50 8.26 -6.23 -5.77
CA HIS A 50 7.19 -5.25 -5.73
C HIS A 50 6.85 -4.87 -4.29
N GLU A 51 6.54 -5.84 -3.48
CA GLU A 51 6.23 -5.68 -2.05
C GLU A 51 7.43 -5.09 -1.28
N LYS A 52 8.63 -5.47 -1.68
CA LYS A 52 9.86 -4.92 -1.10
C LYS A 52 10.01 -3.42 -1.42
N MET A 53 9.73 -3.01 -2.64
CA MET A 53 9.78 -1.60 -3.03
C MET A 53 8.75 -0.77 -2.24
N GLU A 54 7.50 -1.22 -2.17
CA GLU A 54 6.44 -0.57 -1.40
C GLU A 54 6.83 -0.45 0.08
N TYR A 55 7.33 -1.53 0.66
CA TYR A 55 7.80 -1.56 2.04
C TYR A 55 8.89 -0.50 2.33
N TYR A 56 9.90 -0.35 1.47
CA TYR A 56 10.95 0.65 1.69
C TYR A 56 10.49 2.08 1.41
N THR A 57 9.57 2.25 0.48
CA THR A 57 8.92 3.53 0.21
C THR A 57 8.10 3.98 1.42
N ASP A 58 7.33 3.09 2.03
CA ASP A 58 6.56 3.35 3.25
C ASP A 58 7.47 3.74 4.43
N ILE A 59 8.57 3.02 4.63
CA ILE A 59 9.56 3.32 5.67
C ILE A 59 10.09 4.74 5.51
N TYR A 60 10.46 5.12 4.30
CA TYR A 60 10.98 6.44 4.01
C TYR A 60 9.92 7.52 4.22
N LEU A 61 8.70 7.33 3.72
CA LEU A 61 7.58 8.26 3.89
C LEU A 61 7.22 8.48 5.37
N ILE A 62 7.13 7.42 6.16
CA ILE A 62 6.89 7.52 7.61
C ILE A 62 7.96 8.38 8.26
N TYR A 63 9.22 8.12 7.96
CA TYR A 63 10.32 8.88 8.55
C TYR A 63 10.27 10.36 8.17
N GLN A 64 10.05 10.67 6.89
CA GLN A 64 10.05 12.03 6.38
C GLN A 64 8.83 12.85 6.82
N ARG A 65 7.66 12.23 6.88
CA ARG A 65 6.39 12.94 7.16
C ARG A 65 6.07 13.00 8.64
N GLU A 66 6.26 11.89 9.33
CA GLU A 66 5.89 11.79 10.74
C GLU A 66 7.04 12.14 11.67
N ASN A 67 8.27 12.27 11.14
CA ASN A 67 9.50 12.46 11.94
C ASN A 67 9.65 11.40 13.04
N ILE A 68 9.23 10.18 12.76
CA ILE A 68 9.23 9.03 13.68
C ILE A 68 10.04 7.91 13.03
N MET A 69 10.90 7.26 13.82
CA MET A 69 11.56 6.04 13.36
C MET A 69 10.51 4.98 13.01
N PRO A 70 10.52 4.40 11.80
CA PRO A 70 9.45 3.52 11.30
C PRO A 70 9.11 2.37 12.24
N LYS A 71 10.09 1.75 12.91
CA LYS A 71 9.86 0.69 13.91
C LYS A 71 9.01 1.11 15.11
N LYS A 72 8.85 2.43 15.35
CA LYS A 72 8.02 2.98 16.42
C LYS A 72 6.64 3.39 15.93
N TYR A 73 6.44 3.43 14.61
CA TYR A 73 5.17 3.82 14.00
C TYR A 73 4.13 2.72 14.19
N LYS A 74 2.96 3.09 14.71
CA LYS A 74 1.91 2.15 15.04
C LYS A 74 0.89 2.09 13.90
N VAL A 75 1.25 1.45 12.77
CA VAL A 75 0.37 1.30 11.61
C VAL A 75 -1.06 0.91 12.01
N TYR A 76 -1.21 -0.07 12.90
CA TYR A 76 -2.50 -0.54 13.37
C TYR A 76 -3.34 0.54 14.07
N ASN A 77 -2.72 1.62 14.54
CA ASN A 77 -3.36 2.72 15.25
C ASN A 77 -3.54 3.95 14.35
N GLU A 78 -2.61 4.17 13.44
CA GLU A 78 -2.58 5.36 12.59
C GLU A 78 -3.41 5.18 11.31
N ILE A 79 -3.33 4.01 10.68
CA ILE A 79 -4.04 3.71 9.42
C ILE A 79 -5.43 3.14 9.69
N PHE A 80 -5.56 2.28 10.70
CA PHE A 80 -6.84 1.64 11.01
C PHE A 80 -7.65 2.43 12.05
N LYS A 81 -7.75 3.75 11.86
CA LYS A 81 -8.65 4.65 12.61
C LYS A 81 -10.02 4.65 11.94
N PHE A 82 -10.84 3.69 12.26
CA PHE A 82 -12.21 3.64 11.77
C PHE A 82 -13.15 3.23 12.87
N ASP A 83 -14.31 3.85 12.86
CA ASP A 83 -15.45 3.47 13.69
C ASP A 83 -16.21 2.29 13.05
N GLU A 84 -17.21 1.77 13.76
CA GLU A 84 -18.09 0.78 13.15
C GLU A 84 -18.82 1.41 11.95
N PHE A 85 -18.89 0.67 10.85
CA PHE A 85 -19.63 1.12 9.68
C PHE A 85 -21.10 1.32 10.05
N ASN A 86 -21.62 2.50 9.77
CA ASN A 86 -23.06 2.74 9.89
C ASN A 86 -23.83 1.95 8.83
N ASP A 87 -25.14 1.82 9.01
CA ASP A 87 -25.97 1.01 8.10
C ASP A 87 -25.96 1.58 6.67
N GLU A 88 -25.92 2.89 6.54
CA GLU A 88 -25.89 3.55 5.22
C GLU A 88 -24.61 3.26 4.43
N LEU A 89 -23.45 3.20 5.07
CA LEU A 89 -22.20 2.78 4.43
C LEU A 89 -22.25 1.30 4.07
N LYS A 90 -22.77 0.44 4.97
CA LYS A 90 -22.94 -0.99 4.70
C LYS A 90 -23.83 -1.21 3.48
N ASP A 91 -25.00 -0.58 3.45
CA ASP A 91 -25.95 -0.67 2.35
C ASP A 91 -25.36 -0.16 1.03
N THR A 92 -24.60 0.93 1.10
CA THR A 92 -23.92 1.49 -0.08
C THR A 92 -22.88 0.52 -0.64
N ILE A 93 -22.01 -0.05 0.21
CA ILE A 93 -21.01 -1.03 -0.20
C ILE A 93 -21.70 -2.26 -0.80
N ASP A 94 -22.70 -2.81 -0.11
CA ASP A 94 -23.39 -4.02 -0.55
C ASP A 94 -24.10 -3.78 -1.89
N LYS A 95 -24.76 -2.64 -2.06
CA LYS A 95 -25.43 -2.28 -3.32
C LYS A 95 -24.45 -2.16 -4.48
N VAL A 96 -23.36 -1.42 -4.31
CA VAL A 96 -22.36 -1.20 -5.38
C VAL A 96 -21.68 -2.52 -5.75
N VAL A 97 -21.27 -3.32 -4.76
CA VAL A 97 -20.57 -4.58 -5.02
C VAL A 97 -21.53 -5.62 -5.66
N LYS A 98 -22.79 -5.62 -5.26
CA LYS A 98 -23.81 -6.47 -5.91
C LYS A 98 -24.04 -6.08 -7.36
N GLU A 99 -24.13 -4.77 -7.64
CA GLU A 99 -24.36 -4.27 -9.00
C GLU A 99 -23.19 -4.57 -9.94
N VAL A 100 -21.94 -4.41 -9.45
CA VAL A 100 -20.73 -4.57 -10.29
C VAL A 100 -20.27 -6.04 -10.37
N TYR A 101 -20.32 -6.77 -9.25
CA TYR A 101 -19.70 -8.10 -9.12
C TYR A 101 -20.68 -9.22 -8.80
N SER A 102 -21.96 -8.91 -8.58
CA SER A 102 -23.01 -9.88 -8.22
C SER A 102 -22.75 -10.61 -6.88
N TYR A 103 -22.04 -10.01 -5.93
CA TYR A 103 -21.84 -10.54 -4.57
C TYR A 103 -22.75 -9.83 -3.58
N ASP A 104 -23.30 -10.59 -2.62
CA ASP A 104 -24.18 -10.11 -1.55
C ASP A 104 -23.43 -10.04 -0.21
N ASN A 105 -23.86 -9.14 0.68
CA ASN A 105 -23.42 -9.03 2.08
C ASN A 105 -21.89 -8.84 2.25
N VAL A 106 -21.24 -8.13 1.36
CA VAL A 106 -19.79 -7.94 1.36
C VAL A 106 -19.33 -6.98 2.45
N SER A 107 -20.17 -6.01 2.82
CA SER A 107 -19.84 -4.99 3.83
C SER A 107 -19.46 -5.60 5.19
N THR A 108 -20.16 -6.61 5.62
CA THR A 108 -19.88 -7.33 6.88
C THR A 108 -18.53 -8.06 6.83
N ILE A 109 -18.25 -8.73 5.72
CA ILE A 109 -16.97 -9.43 5.50
C ILE A 109 -15.83 -8.41 5.44
N TYR A 110 -16.02 -7.33 4.69
CA TYR A 110 -15.03 -6.26 4.53
C TYR A 110 -14.68 -5.62 5.88
N TYR A 111 -15.67 -5.25 6.69
CA TYR A 111 -15.44 -4.71 8.02
C TYR A 111 -14.69 -5.70 8.94
N LYS A 112 -15.02 -6.98 8.88
CA LYS A 112 -14.29 -8.04 9.60
C LYS A 112 -12.83 -8.11 9.14
N CYS A 113 -12.58 -8.09 7.82
CA CYS A 113 -11.23 -8.10 7.26
C CYS A 113 -10.41 -6.91 7.76
N LEU A 114 -10.99 -5.69 7.82
CA LEU A 114 -10.29 -4.52 8.35
C LEU A 114 -9.90 -4.71 9.83
N LYS A 115 -10.77 -5.30 10.65
CA LYS A 115 -10.45 -5.62 12.06
C LYS A 115 -9.35 -6.67 12.18
N ASP A 116 -9.36 -7.67 11.33
CA ASP A 116 -8.34 -8.72 11.33
C ASP A 116 -7.00 -8.17 10.82
N MET A 117 -7.00 -7.30 9.81
CA MET A 117 -5.81 -6.55 9.35
C MET A 117 -5.22 -5.69 10.47
N LYS A 118 -6.06 -4.95 11.21
CA LYS A 118 -5.61 -4.16 12.38
C LYS A 118 -4.88 -5.03 13.39
N LYS A 119 -5.43 -6.20 13.73
CA LYS A 119 -4.78 -7.16 14.64
C LYS A 119 -3.48 -7.70 14.06
N PHE A 120 -3.48 -8.03 12.75
CA PHE A 120 -2.29 -8.51 12.07
C PHE A 120 -1.15 -7.50 12.18
N TYR A 121 -1.38 -6.22 11.83
CA TYR A 121 -0.36 -5.18 11.95
C TYR A 121 0.10 -4.97 13.39
N HIS A 122 -0.79 -5.06 14.37
CA HIS A 122 -0.42 -4.96 15.78
C HIS A 122 0.51 -6.11 16.21
N ILE A 123 0.20 -7.34 15.79
CA ILE A 123 0.96 -8.53 16.19
C ILE A 123 2.28 -8.62 15.42
N PHE A 124 2.28 -8.37 14.13
CA PHE A 124 3.43 -8.67 13.28
C PHE A 124 4.30 -7.46 12.93
N ASN A 125 3.71 -6.28 12.68
CA ASN A 125 4.44 -5.13 12.19
C ASN A 125 5.11 -4.32 13.32
N TYR A 126 4.38 -3.95 14.38
CA TYR A 126 4.91 -3.09 15.43
C TYR A 126 6.03 -3.75 16.23
N ASP A 127 7.25 -3.19 16.14
CA ASP A 127 8.46 -3.76 16.73
C ASP A 127 9.39 -2.68 17.32
N ARG A 128 8.92 -2.03 18.39
CA ARG A 128 9.65 -0.92 19.03
C ARG A 128 11.12 -1.23 19.35
N PHE A 129 11.41 -2.47 19.69
CA PHE A 129 12.75 -2.89 20.16
C PHE A 129 13.57 -3.62 19.09
N GLY A 130 13.01 -3.90 17.92
CA GLY A 130 13.67 -4.65 16.83
C GLY A 130 13.81 -6.16 17.10
N VAL A 131 13.14 -6.69 18.12
CA VAL A 131 13.20 -8.10 18.49
C VAL A 131 12.53 -8.99 17.44
N LYS A 132 11.35 -8.57 16.97
CA LYS A 132 10.61 -9.33 15.93
C LYS A 132 11.41 -9.40 14.63
N LYS A 133 12.02 -8.28 14.21
CA LYS A 133 12.88 -8.23 13.02
C LYS A 133 14.01 -9.27 13.11
N SER A 134 14.66 -9.37 14.26
CA SER A 134 15.73 -10.34 14.49
C SER A 134 15.22 -11.79 14.42
N VAL A 135 14.09 -12.08 15.06
CA VAL A 135 13.43 -13.39 15.02
C VAL A 135 13.03 -13.76 13.58
N TYR A 136 12.39 -12.83 12.87
CA TYR A 136 11.98 -13.06 11.47
C TYR A 136 13.17 -13.28 10.54
N SER A 137 14.29 -12.57 10.74
CA SER A 137 15.52 -12.79 9.98
C SER A 137 16.09 -14.19 10.19
N ILE A 138 16.05 -14.71 11.42
CA ILE A 138 16.45 -16.09 11.72
C ILE A 138 15.49 -17.09 11.07
N MET A 139 14.18 -16.83 11.15
CA MET A 139 13.18 -17.70 10.52
C MET A 139 13.34 -17.74 9.00
N ASP A 140 13.64 -16.61 8.36
CA ASP A 140 13.90 -16.56 6.91
C ASP A 140 15.17 -17.32 6.53
N ALA A 141 16.21 -17.24 7.35
CA ALA A 141 17.45 -18.00 7.13
C ALA A 141 17.25 -19.54 7.26
N VAL A 142 16.37 -19.97 8.17
CA VAL A 142 16.10 -21.40 8.41
C VAL A 142 15.09 -21.99 7.42
N CYS A 143 14.03 -21.24 7.09
CA CYS A 143 12.94 -21.73 6.25
C CYS A 143 13.22 -21.63 4.74
N GLY A 144 14.24 -20.87 4.34
CA GLY A 144 14.57 -20.60 2.94
C GLY A 144 13.56 -19.70 2.22
N ASP A 145 13.88 -19.34 0.98
CA ASP A 145 13.16 -18.33 0.17
C ASP A 145 11.79 -18.77 -0.39
N LYS A 146 11.22 -19.87 0.09
CA LYS A 146 9.96 -20.41 -0.45
C LYS A 146 8.69 -19.68 0.01
N VAL A 147 8.82 -18.75 0.95
CA VAL A 147 7.70 -18.00 1.53
C VAL A 147 8.10 -16.53 1.63
N VAL A 148 7.14 -15.62 1.55
CA VAL A 148 7.32 -14.17 1.79
C VAL A 148 8.33 -13.94 2.91
N LYS A 149 9.32 -13.10 2.66
CA LYS A 149 10.38 -12.81 3.64
C LYS A 149 9.75 -12.16 4.88
N LYS A 150 9.66 -12.95 5.94
CA LYS A 150 8.99 -12.55 7.19
C LYS A 150 9.63 -11.32 7.84
N LYS A 151 10.94 -11.10 7.60
CA LYS A 151 11.64 -9.90 8.08
C LYS A 151 11.04 -8.59 7.57
N GLU A 152 10.34 -8.61 6.44
CA GLU A 152 9.66 -7.45 5.86
C GLU A 152 8.29 -7.17 6.49
N LEU A 153 7.78 -8.03 7.36
CA LEU A 153 6.60 -7.77 8.18
C LEU A 153 6.84 -6.71 9.27
N SER A 154 8.11 -6.52 9.69
CA SER A 154 8.50 -5.53 10.70
C SER A 154 9.40 -4.47 10.09
N PHE A 155 9.10 -3.20 10.30
CA PHE A 155 9.84 -2.08 9.71
C PHE A 155 11.32 -2.05 10.08
N ASP A 156 12.13 -1.61 9.12
CA ASP A 156 13.58 -1.50 9.28
C ASP A 156 13.98 -0.35 10.21
N VAL A 157 15.19 -0.44 10.71
CA VAL A 157 15.78 0.62 11.55
C VAL A 157 16.40 1.76 10.75
N ASN A 158 16.76 1.52 9.48
CA ASN A 158 17.33 2.53 8.60
C ASN A 158 16.29 3.03 7.59
N PRO A 159 15.75 4.25 7.79
CA PRO A 159 14.74 4.80 6.89
C PRO A 159 15.29 5.16 5.49
N ASN A 160 16.61 5.31 5.36
CA ASN A 160 17.26 5.65 4.11
C ASN A 160 17.78 4.41 3.35
N SER A 161 17.33 3.22 3.73
CA SER A 161 17.60 2.02 2.96
C SER A 161 16.88 2.09 1.62
N HIS A 162 17.56 1.72 0.55
CA HIS A 162 16.96 1.56 -0.77
C HIS A 162 16.33 2.84 -1.37
N LEU A 163 17.03 3.98 -1.24
CA LEU A 163 16.61 5.25 -1.88
C LEU A 163 16.52 5.15 -3.41
N GLU A 164 17.19 4.16 -4.00
CA GLU A 164 17.11 3.85 -5.43
C GLU A 164 15.66 3.64 -5.92
N TYR A 165 14.76 3.15 -5.05
CA TYR A 165 13.34 2.96 -5.39
C TYR A 165 12.56 4.27 -5.54
N LEU A 166 13.13 5.40 -5.10
CA LEU A 166 12.46 6.70 -5.16
C LEU A 166 12.79 7.47 -6.44
N ASN A 167 13.78 7.02 -7.22
CA ASN A 167 14.26 7.70 -8.43
C ASN A 167 14.55 9.19 -8.22
N LEU A 168 15.27 9.53 -7.14
CA LEU A 168 15.54 10.92 -6.78
C LEU A 168 16.41 11.67 -7.80
N ASP A 169 17.18 10.94 -8.61
CA ASP A 169 18.02 11.49 -9.68
C ASP A 169 17.26 11.68 -11.01
N ASN A 170 15.95 11.45 -11.03
CA ASN A 170 15.10 11.58 -12.22
C ASN A 170 15.62 10.77 -13.43
N ASN A 171 16.13 9.56 -13.20
CA ASN A 171 16.55 8.65 -14.25
C ASN A 171 15.35 8.25 -15.13
N ILE A 172 15.62 8.03 -16.42
CA ILE A 172 14.58 7.63 -17.38
C ILE A 172 14.08 6.23 -17.04
N TRP A 173 12.77 6.09 -17.00
CA TRP A 173 12.08 4.81 -16.89
C TRP A 173 10.98 4.70 -17.95
N LYS A 174 10.54 3.46 -18.25
CA LYS A 174 9.54 3.18 -19.29
C LYS A 174 8.26 2.64 -18.69
N HIS A 175 7.14 3.18 -19.14
CA HIS A 175 5.85 2.64 -18.79
C HIS A 175 5.72 1.18 -19.27
N PRO A 176 5.42 0.21 -18.38
CA PRO A 176 5.52 -1.22 -18.70
C PRO A 176 4.52 -1.69 -19.76
N CYS A 177 3.44 -0.95 -20.00
CA CYS A 177 2.42 -1.31 -21.00
C CYS A 177 2.55 -0.51 -22.29
N THR A 178 2.87 0.79 -22.23
CA THR A 178 2.90 1.67 -23.42
C THR A 178 4.30 1.82 -23.99
N GLY A 179 5.36 1.58 -23.20
CA GLY A 179 6.74 1.83 -23.57
C GLY A 179 7.14 3.31 -23.59
N GLU A 180 6.23 4.21 -23.22
CA GLU A 180 6.48 5.64 -23.12
C GLU A 180 7.53 5.93 -22.05
N GLU A 181 8.43 6.87 -22.33
CA GLU A 181 9.53 7.23 -21.42
C GLU A 181 9.13 8.37 -20.51
N PHE A 182 9.45 8.22 -19.24
CA PHE A 182 9.28 9.21 -18.18
C PHE A 182 10.57 9.31 -17.37
N ASN A 183 10.72 10.41 -16.63
CA ASN A 183 11.83 10.60 -15.69
C ASN A 183 11.35 11.07 -14.30
N TYR A 184 10.07 10.96 -14.04
CA TYR A 184 9.53 11.36 -12.74
C TYR A 184 10.07 10.51 -11.60
N SER A 185 10.40 11.18 -10.50
CA SER A 185 10.62 10.54 -9.20
C SER A 185 9.31 10.08 -8.58
N PHE A 186 9.39 9.22 -7.57
CA PHE A 186 8.23 8.81 -6.78
C PHE A 186 7.44 10.02 -6.23
N PHE A 187 8.13 11.07 -5.75
CA PHE A 187 7.47 12.26 -5.19
C PHE A 187 6.74 13.10 -6.23
N GLU A 188 7.28 13.20 -7.42
CA GLU A 188 6.61 13.90 -8.52
C GLU A 188 5.35 13.13 -8.94
N LEU A 189 5.43 11.81 -9.07
CA LEU A 189 4.26 10.96 -9.33
C LEU A 189 3.23 11.05 -8.21
N TYR A 190 3.66 11.08 -6.96
CA TYR A 190 2.77 11.27 -5.81
C TYR A 190 2.02 12.60 -5.89
N ASN A 191 2.70 13.69 -6.24
CA ASN A 191 2.08 15.00 -6.42
C ASN A 191 1.10 15.00 -7.61
N ILE A 192 1.44 14.35 -8.71
CA ILE A 192 0.52 14.18 -9.85
C ILE A 192 -0.74 13.43 -9.41
N ALA A 193 -0.58 12.36 -8.62
CA ALA A 193 -1.70 11.61 -8.07
C ALA A 193 -2.60 12.44 -7.15
N LEU A 194 -2.02 13.30 -6.31
CA LEU A 194 -2.78 14.24 -5.47
C LEU A 194 -3.63 15.19 -6.31
N VAL A 195 -3.05 15.79 -7.34
CA VAL A 195 -3.78 16.68 -8.25
C VAL A 195 -4.91 15.94 -8.95
N LYS A 196 -4.65 14.71 -9.41
CA LYS A 196 -5.65 13.84 -10.02
C LYS A 196 -6.80 13.53 -9.07
N ALA A 197 -6.50 13.18 -7.81
CA ALA A 197 -7.52 12.90 -6.80
C ALA A 197 -8.42 14.12 -6.53
N VAL A 198 -7.80 15.30 -6.32
CA VAL A 198 -8.53 16.55 -6.10
C VAL A 198 -9.42 16.89 -7.30
N LYS A 199 -8.92 16.70 -8.52
CA LYS A 199 -9.72 16.94 -9.72
C LYS A 199 -10.97 16.05 -9.76
N ILE A 200 -10.80 14.73 -9.53
CA ILE A 200 -11.94 13.79 -9.52
C ILE A 200 -12.93 14.16 -8.41
N ILE A 201 -12.45 14.49 -7.21
CA ILE A 201 -13.32 14.88 -6.08
C ILE A 201 -14.15 16.14 -6.39
N ASN A 202 -13.57 17.11 -7.11
CA ASN A 202 -14.27 18.33 -7.47
C ASN A 202 -15.30 18.15 -8.61
N GLU A 203 -15.24 17.01 -9.33
CA GLU A 203 -16.17 16.69 -10.42
C GLU A 203 -17.42 15.93 -9.94
N ILE A 204 -17.49 15.52 -8.66
CA ILE A 204 -18.61 14.80 -8.02
C ILE A 204 -19.35 15.68 -7.00
#